data_a1588fc7c10aa30bcd978eec79588821
#
_entry.id   a1588fc7c10aa30bcd978eec79588821
#
_cell.length_a   1.000
_cell.length_b   1.000
_cell.length_c   1.000
_cell.angle_alpha   90.00
_cell.angle_beta   90.00
_cell.angle_gamma   90.00
#
_symmetry.space_group_name_H-M   'P 1'
#
loop_
_entity.id
_entity.type
_entity.pdbx_description
1 polymer ?
#
loop_
_entity_poly.entity_id
_entity_poly.type
_entity_poly.pdbx_seq_one_letter_code
_entity_poly.pdbx_strand_id
1 'polypeptide(L)'
;DKLNSLFKNDREGFEKMWADIKTFCEYAALCDRKFYDKAKDALLMEVVHGGYVTLAEYLEGAKETNENTVYYASDAELQAQYISMFEAKGIKVVNFPQMIDTQYVQMLESVSENVKFKRVDSDIADALRGEGEAEHSETLEKLFREAAGNDKLTVKCEKLADAGVPAVLTLTEESRRMQDMLKLYAASGMNMGGDFAAESALLVNVDNPLIQKLAN
;
A
#
# COMPACT_ATOMS: atom_id res chain seq x y z
N ASP A 1 -3.68 25.74 -15.51
CA ASP A 1 -2.59 26.72 -15.72
C ASP A 1 -2.09 27.35 -14.41
N LYS A 2 -2.98 27.78 -13.48
CA LYS A 2 -2.57 28.46 -12.25
C LYS A 2 -1.88 27.51 -11.25
N LEU A 3 -2.38 26.28 -11.08
CA LEU A 3 -1.73 25.25 -10.24
C LEU A 3 -0.33 24.95 -10.73
N ASN A 4 -0.18 24.67 -12.03
CA ASN A 4 1.13 24.39 -12.63
C ASN A 4 2.10 25.55 -12.52
N SER A 5 1.59 26.78 -12.61
CA SER A 5 2.41 27.99 -12.45
C SER A 5 2.92 28.12 -11.01
N LEU A 6 2.06 27.92 -10.01
CA LEU A 6 2.44 27.94 -8.59
C LEU A 6 3.45 26.82 -8.30
N PHE A 7 3.15 25.60 -8.74
CA PHE A 7 4.03 24.44 -8.58
C PHE A 7 5.44 24.67 -9.13
N LYS A 8 5.56 25.30 -10.32
CA LYS A 8 6.84 25.55 -10.97
C LYS A 8 7.62 26.70 -10.37
N ASN A 9 6.92 27.75 -9.91
CA ASN A 9 7.55 28.98 -9.46
C ASN A 9 7.84 29.00 -7.95
N ASP A 10 7.05 28.29 -7.14
CA ASP A 10 7.19 28.22 -5.68
C ASP A 10 6.76 26.84 -5.18
N ARG A 11 7.65 25.87 -5.34
CA ARG A 11 7.42 24.47 -4.92
C ARG A 11 7.14 24.35 -3.43
N GLU A 12 7.93 25.02 -2.59
CA GLU A 12 7.75 24.95 -1.12
C GLU A 12 6.44 25.58 -0.67
N GLY A 13 6.06 26.74 -1.21
CA GLY A 13 4.78 27.35 -0.93
C GLY A 13 3.60 26.51 -1.40
N PHE A 14 3.76 25.86 -2.55
CA PHE A 14 2.75 24.96 -3.09
C PHE A 14 2.56 23.72 -2.22
N GLU A 15 3.64 23.09 -1.74
CA GLU A 15 3.58 21.94 -0.84
C GLU A 15 2.91 22.27 0.50
N LYS A 16 3.22 23.44 1.07
CA LYS A 16 2.56 23.90 2.31
C LYS A 16 1.05 24.10 2.15
N MET A 17 0.62 24.52 0.97
CA MET A 17 -0.79 24.71 0.65
C MET A 17 -1.48 23.40 0.26
N TRP A 18 -0.72 22.39 -0.15
CA TRP A 18 -1.27 21.17 -0.74
C TRP A 18 -2.23 20.44 0.17
N ALA A 19 -1.93 20.34 1.46
CA ALA A 19 -2.81 19.71 2.44
C ALA A 19 -4.23 20.30 2.45
N ASP A 20 -4.37 21.61 2.22
CA ASP A 20 -5.66 22.31 2.22
C ASP A 20 -6.43 22.12 0.91
N ILE A 21 -5.74 21.93 -0.21
CA ILE A 21 -6.37 21.86 -1.53
C ILE A 21 -6.41 20.44 -2.14
N LYS A 22 -5.67 19.49 -1.58
CA LYS A 22 -5.55 18.10 -2.08
C LYS A 22 -6.91 17.50 -2.45
N THR A 23 -7.81 17.41 -1.50
CA THR A 23 -9.12 16.78 -1.67
C THR A 23 -9.94 17.41 -2.79
N PHE A 24 -9.89 18.73 -2.94
CA PHE A 24 -10.57 19.45 -4.03
C PHE A 24 -9.95 19.15 -5.39
N CYS A 25 -8.62 19.07 -5.46
CA CYS A 25 -7.89 18.76 -6.68
C CYS A 25 -8.15 17.30 -7.12
N GLU A 26 -8.15 16.36 -6.19
CA GLU A 26 -8.48 14.97 -6.45
C GLU A 26 -9.93 14.79 -6.91
N TYR A 27 -10.86 15.43 -6.22
CA TYR A 27 -12.27 15.43 -6.64
C TYR A 27 -12.46 16.05 -8.04
N ALA A 28 -11.80 17.17 -8.33
CA ALA A 28 -11.85 17.77 -9.64
C ALA A 28 -11.26 16.85 -10.73
N ALA A 29 -10.17 16.12 -10.42
CA ALA A 29 -9.57 15.16 -11.33
C ALA A 29 -10.48 13.94 -11.60
N LEU A 30 -11.22 13.49 -10.59
CA LEU A 30 -12.22 12.42 -10.71
C LEU A 30 -13.40 12.85 -11.57
N CYS A 31 -13.85 14.10 -11.46
CA CYS A 31 -15.02 14.61 -12.18
C CYS A 31 -14.72 15.12 -13.59
N ASP A 32 -13.50 15.58 -13.84
CA ASP A 32 -13.12 16.21 -15.12
C ASP A 32 -11.75 15.73 -15.61
N ARG A 33 -11.78 14.87 -16.61
CA ARG A 33 -10.57 14.38 -17.27
C ARG A 33 -9.68 15.50 -17.84
N LYS A 34 -10.28 16.56 -18.38
CA LYS A 34 -9.54 17.71 -18.92
C LYS A 34 -8.81 18.47 -17.84
N PHE A 35 -9.40 18.53 -16.63
CA PHE A 35 -8.70 19.08 -15.46
C PHE A 35 -7.47 18.23 -15.12
N TYR A 36 -7.65 16.90 -15.00
CA TYR A 36 -6.55 15.99 -14.73
C TYR A 36 -5.42 16.13 -15.75
N ASP A 37 -5.75 16.06 -17.04
CA ASP A 37 -4.74 16.13 -18.12
C ASP A 37 -3.91 17.44 -18.08
N LYS A 38 -4.51 18.52 -17.59
CA LYS A 38 -3.83 19.80 -17.43
C LYS A 38 -3.06 19.94 -16.11
N ALA A 39 -3.54 19.31 -15.05
CA ALA A 39 -3.02 19.49 -13.69
C ALA A 39 -2.06 18.37 -13.24
N LYS A 40 -2.03 17.22 -13.91
CA LYS A 40 -1.34 15.99 -13.47
C LYS A 40 0.11 16.20 -13.06
N ASP A 41 0.82 17.15 -13.70
CA ASP A 41 2.23 17.44 -13.41
C ASP A 41 2.41 18.27 -12.12
N ALA A 42 1.31 18.74 -11.50
CA ALA A 42 1.30 19.48 -10.24
C ALA A 42 0.45 18.80 -9.16
N LEU A 43 -0.15 17.63 -9.44
CA LEU A 43 -0.87 16.87 -8.42
C LEU A 43 0.15 16.10 -7.58
N LEU A 44 0.20 16.43 -6.29
CA LEU A 44 1.17 15.85 -5.36
C LEU A 44 0.61 14.65 -4.62
N MET A 45 1.48 13.73 -4.28
CA MET A 45 1.27 12.63 -3.34
C MET A 45 2.19 12.85 -2.14
N GLU A 46 1.66 12.75 -0.94
CA GLU A 46 2.43 12.79 0.29
C GLU A 46 3.23 11.49 0.44
N VAL A 47 4.53 11.58 0.69
CA VAL A 47 5.37 10.43 1.01
C VAL A 47 5.40 10.28 2.53
N VAL A 48 5.15 9.08 3.02
CA VAL A 48 5.28 8.78 4.46
C VAL A 48 6.70 9.11 4.90
N HIS A 49 6.84 9.84 5.99
CA HIS A 49 8.11 10.35 6.54
C HIS A 49 8.92 11.28 5.62
N GLY A 50 8.36 11.80 4.53
CA GLY A 50 9.20 12.60 3.67
C GLY A 50 8.63 13.42 2.53
N GLY A 51 7.92 14.51 2.78
CA GLY A 51 7.59 15.51 1.76
C GLY A 51 6.58 15.06 0.70
N TYR A 52 6.63 15.67 -0.47
CA TYR A 52 5.66 15.46 -1.54
C TYR A 52 6.35 15.14 -2.86
N VAL A 53 5.69 14.30 -3.65
CA VAL A 53 6.14 13.95 -5.02
C VAL A 53 4.96 13.96 -5.99
N THR A 54 5.20 14.26 -7.25
CA THR A 54 4.25 13.95 -8.32
C THR A 54 4.33 12.48 -8.70
N LEU A 55 3.35 11.96 -9.41
CA LEU A 55 3.41 10.59 -9.93
C LEU A 55 4.66 10.38 -10.81
N ALA A 56 4.98 11.35 -11.65
CA ALA A 56 6.17 11.29 -12.51
C ALA A 56 7.48 11.25 -11.71
N GLU A 57 7.61 12.09 -10.65
CA GLU A 57 8.77 12.10 -9.77
C GLU A 57 8.90 10.79 -8.98
N TYR A 58 7.77 10.21 -8.53
CA TYR A 58 7.78 8.91 -7.86
C TYR A 58 8.29 7.82 -8.79
N LEU A 59 7.71 7.69 -9.99
CA LEU A 59 8.09 6.65 -10.96
C LEU A 59 9.52 6.80 -11.45
N GLU A 60 10.02 8.03 -11.60
CA GLU A 60 11.43 8.26 -11.94
C GLU A 60 12.36 7.72 -10.85
N GLY A 61 12.03 7.96 -9.58
CA GLY A 61 12.79 7.43 -8.44
C GLY A 61 12.63 5.91 -8.21
N ALA A 62 11.58 5.31 -8.76
CA ALA A 62 11.24 3.90 -8.58
C ALA A 62 11.83 2.96 -9.63
N LYS A 63 12.48 3.48 -10.68
CA LYS A 63 12.93 2.71 -11.86
C LYS A 63 13.79 1.49 -11.53
N GLU A 64 14.63 1.58 -10.51
CA GLU A 64 15.58 0.52 -10.15
C GLU A 64 15.06 -0.37 -9.02
N THR A 65 13.98 0.00 -8.36
CA THR A 65 13.47 -0.71 -7.17
C THR A 65 12.12 -1.40 -7.40
N ASN A 66 11.13 -0.66 -7.82
CA ASN A 66 9.75 -1.12 -7.90
C ASN A 66 9.04 -0.71 -9.20
N GLU A 67 9.80 -0.39 -10.25
CA GLU A 67 9.36 -0.05 -11.61
C GLU A 67 7.83 0.18 -11.67
N ASN A 68 7.27 1.03 -12.34
CA ASN A 68 5.82 1.26 -12.57
C ASN A 68 4.83 0.91 -11.44
N THR A 69 5.30 0.58 -10.22
CA THR A 69 4.45 0.25 -9.07
C THR A 69 4.57 1.31 -8.00
N VAL A 70 3.45 1.92 -7.63
CA VAL A 70 3.36 2.88 -6.53
C VAL A 70 2.86 2.14 -5.29
N TYR A 71 3.68 2.12 -4.23
CA TYR A 71 3.27 1.55 -2.95
C TYR A 71 2.68 2.65 -2.07
N TYR A 72 1.53 2.34 -1.45
CA TYR A 72 0.84 3.30 -0.62
C TYR A 72 0.31 2.70 0.69
N ALA A 73 0.18 3.55 1.70
CA ALA A 73 -0.49 3.28 2.95
C ALA A 73 -1.83 4.05 3.02
N SER A 74 -2.84 3.43 3.59
CA SER A 74 -4.12 4.08 3.90
C SER A 74 -4.24 4.44 5.39
N ASP A 75 -3.35 3.90 6.21
CA ASP A 75 -3.20 4.20 7.63
C ASP A 75 -1.74 3.96 8.01
N ALA A 76 -0.99 5.05 8.07
CA ALA A 76 0.46 4.96 8.29
C ALA A 76 0.83 4.42 9.68
N GLU A 77 -0.02 4.60 10.69
CA GLU A 77 0.22 4.08 12.05
C GLU A 77 0.00 2.56 12.09
N LEU A 78 -1.16 2.10 11.63
CA LEU A 78 -1.47 0.66 11.60
C LEU A 78 -0.57 -0.12 10.64
N GLN A 79 -0.08 0.53 9.59
CA GLN A 79 0.76 -0.08 8.56
C GLN A 79 2.26 0.20 8.74
N ALA A 80 2.68 0.75 9.89
CA ALA A 80 4.06 1.18 10.13
C ALA A 80 5.10 0.06 9.92
N GLN A 81 4.79 -1.17 10.29
CA GLN A 81 5.69 -2.32 10.08
C GLN A 81 5.94 -2.54 8.58
N TYR A 82 4.89 -2.53 7.78
CA TYR A 82 5.01 -2.71 6.33
C TYR A 82 5.79 -1.56 5.70
N ILE A 83 5.45 -0.32 6.07
CA ILE A 83 6.14 0.87 5.59
C ILE A 83 7.65 0.76 5.83
N SER A 84 8.05 0.39 7.05
CA SER A 84 9.47 0.21 7.40
C SER A 84 10.18 -0.82 6.53
N MET A 85 9.49 -1.91 6.17
CA MET A 85 10.05 -2.95 5.28
C MET A 85 10.31 -2.41 3.86
N PHE A 86 9.40 -1.60 3.32
CA PHE A 86 9.57 -0.97 2.02
C PHE A 86 10.67 0.09 2.04
N GLU A 87 10.70 0.94 3.07
CA GLU A 87 11.72 1.97 3.25
C GLU A 87 13.13 1.38 3.40
N ALA A 88 13.26 0.24 4.10
CA ALA A 88 14.53 -0.49 4.21
C ALA A 88 15.09 -0.96 2.85
N LYS A 89 14.23 -1.07 1.85
CA LYS A 89 14.59 -1.38 0.45
C LYS A 89 14.75 -0.14 -0.43
N GLY A 90 14.68 1.05 0.15
CA GLY A 90 14.74 2.31 -0.60
C GLY A 90 13.46 2.62 -1.38
N ILE A 91 12.36 1.91 -1.09
CA ILE A 91 11.07 2.11 -1.76
C ILE A 91 10.26 3.14 -0.97
N LYS A 92 9.87 4.22 -1.61
CA LYS A 92 9.01 5.24 -1.02
C LYS A 92 7.57 4.75 -0.92
N VAL A 93 6.92 5.02 0.20
CA VAL A 93 5.50 4.73 0.41
C VAL A 93 4.71 6.04 0.43
N VAL A 94 3.64 6.08 -0.34
CA VAL A 94 2.74 7.25 -0.42
C VAL A 94 1.61 7.11 0.60
N ASN A 95 1.16 8.22 1.18
CA ASN A 95 0.09 8.26 2.17
C ASN A 95 -1.24 8.67 1.51
N PHE A 96 -2.21 7.75 1.53
CA PHE A 96 -3.56 7.94 1.02
C PHE A 96 -4.62 7.61 2.08
N PRO A 97 -4.76 8.44 3.15
CA PRO A 97 -5.62 8.14 4.30
C PRO A 97 -7.09 8.48 4.10
N GLN A 98 -7.45 9.20 3.04
CA GLN A 98 -8.81 9.71 2.85
C GLN A 98 -9.67 8.73 2.03
N MET A 99 -10.97 8.73 2.27
CA MET A 99 -11.90 7.87 1.51
C MET A 99 -11.88 8.14 -0.01
N ILE A 100 -11.68 9.38 -0.41
CA ILE A 100 -11.59 9.77 -1.81
C ILE A 100 -10.35 9.18 -2.49
N ASP A 101 -9.28 8.95 -1.74
CA ASP A 101 -8.01 8.45 -2.26
C ASP A 101 -8.17 7.09 -2.95
N THR A 102 -9.08 6.22 -2.46
CA THR A 102 -9.35 4.92 -3.11
C THR A 102 -9.85 5.10 -4.54
N GLN A 103 -10.78 6.01 -4.76
CA GLN A 103 -11.30 6.30 -6.11
C GLN A 103 -10.24 7.02 -6.96
N TYR A 104 -9.48 7.90 -6.34
CA TYR A 104 -8.42 8.63 -7.01
C TYR A 104 -7.30 7.69 -7.49
N VAL A 105 -6.87 6.73 -6.67
CA VAL A 105 -5.91 5.68 -7.04
C VAL A 105 -6.43 4.86 -8.23
N GLN A 106 -7.68 4.41 -8.20
CA GLN A 106 -8.29 3.67 -9.31
C GLN A 106 -8.31 4.49 -10.61
N MET A 107 -8.62 5.78 -10.51
CA MET A 107 -8.58 6.69 -11.65
C MET A 107 -7.15 6.81 -12.18
N LEU A 108 -6.14 7.01 -11.31
CA LEU A 108 -4.74 7.09 -11.72
C LEU A 108 -4.28 5.83 -12.45
N GLU A 109 -4.64 4.63 -11.97
CA GLU A 109 -4.37 3.36 -12.67
C GLU A 109 -5.02 3.31 -14.06
N SER A 110 -6.26 3.79 -14.16
CA SER A 110 -7.01 3.75 -15.42
C SER A 110 -6.46 4.69 -16.49
N VAL A 111 -5.80 5.76 -16.07
CA VAL A 111 -5.33 6.82 -16.97
C VAL A 111 -3.82 6.79 -17.23
N SER A 112 -3.09 5.96 -16.48
CA SER A 112 -1.62 5.82 -16.58
C SER A 112 -1.28 4.46 -17.17
N GLU A 113 -0.59 4.44 -18.30
CA GLU A 113 -0.18 3.19 -18.92
C GLU A 113 0.81 2.44 -18.04
N ASN A 114 0.52 1.17 -17.76
CA ASN A 114 1.38 0.25 -17.01
C ASN A 114 1.69 0.64 -15.56
N VAL A 115 1.03 1.64 -14.99
CA VAL A 115 1.20 1.99 -13.57
C VAL A 115 0.23 1.20 -12.71
N LYS A 116 0.74 0.62 -11.62
CA LYS A 116 -0.06 -0.09 -10.61
C LYS A 116 0.10 0.56 -9.27
N PHE A 117 -0.97 0.58 -8.51
CA PHE A 117 -0.95 1.00 -7.12
C PHE A 117 -1.19 -0.21 -6.22
N LYS A 118 -0.28 -0.45 -5.28
CA LYS A 118 -0.40 -1.55 -4.32
C LYS A 118 -0.32 -1.01 -2.91
N ARG A 119 -1.29 -1.40 -2.08
CA ARG A 119 -1.23 -1.07 -0.66
C ARG A 119 -0.16 -1.94 0.01
N VAL A 120 0.60 -1.35 0.94
CA VAL A 120 1.77 -2.00 1.56
C VAL A 120 1.46 -3.30 2.31
N ASP A 121 0.22 -3.51 2.73
CA ASP A 121 -0.25 -4.71 3.41
C ASP A 121 -0.96 -5.71 2.47
N SER A 122 -1.06 -5.41 1.18
CA SER A 122 -1.49 -6.36 0.19
C SER A 122 -0.27 -7.16 -0.29
N ASP A 123 -0.45 -8.41 -0.60
CA ASP A 123 0.55 -9.40 -1.01
C ASP A 123 2.02 -8.94 -0.91
N ILE A 124 2.89 -9.75 -0.35
CA ILE A 124 4.31 -9.38 -0.26
C ILE A 124 4.81 -9.09 -1.67
N ALA A 125 5.18 -7.84 -1.88
CA ALA A 125 5.80 -7.43 -3.12
C ALA A 125 7.06 -8.27 -3.35
N ASP A 126 7.34 -8.61 -4.60
CA ASP A 126 8.58 -9.32 -4.94
C ASP A 126 9.83 -8.61 -4.39
N ALA A 127 9.74 -7.28 -4.25
CA ALA A 127 10.78 -6.46 -3.61
C ALA A 127 11.07 -6.80 -2.14
N LEU A 128 10.11 -7.38 -1.41
CA LEU A 128 10.26 -7.79 0.00
C LEU A 128 10.60 -9.27 0.17
N ARG A 129 10.58 -10.05 -0.90
CA ARG A 129 11.01 -11.45 -0.87
C ARG A 129 12.52 -11.53 -0.73
N GLY A 130 12.98 -12.53 0.02
CA GLY A 130 14.37 -12.95 0.07
C GLY A 130 14.73 -13.82 -1.14
N GLU A 131 15.99 -14.21 -1.23
CA GLU A 131 16.47 -15.07 -2.30
C GLU A 131 16.08 -16.54 -2.05
N GLY A 132 15.63 -17.22 -3.10
CA GLY A 132 15.28 -18.64 -3.12
C GLY A 132 13.86 -18.93 -2.62
N GLU A 133 13.44 -20.17 -2.80
CA GLU A 133 12.15 -20.67 -2.34
C GLU A 133 12.23 -21.12 -0.88
N ALA A 134 11.14 -20.94 -0.14
CA ALA A 134 10.99 -21.48 1.21
C ALA A 134 10.42 -22.90 1.14
N GLU A 135 10.96 -23.78 1.96
CA GLU A 135 10.36 -25.11 2.11
C GLU A 135 9.04 -25.00 2.88
N HIS A 136 8.06 -25.72 2.41
CA HIS A 136 6.77 -25.81 3.09
C HIS A 136 6.91 -26.57 4.42
N SER A 137 6.34 -26.06 5.50
CA SER A 137 6.39 -26.65 6.82
C SER A 137 4.98 -26.82 7.41
N GLU A 138 4.47 -28.06 7.35
CA GLU A 138 3.19 -28.42 7.99
C GLU A 138 3.21 -28.18 9.51
N THR A 139 4.36 -28.34 10.14
CA THR A 139 4.54 -28.09 11.58
C THR A 139 4.28 -26.62 11.91
N LEU A 140 4.88 -25.69 11.16
CA LEU A 140 4.67 -24.25 11.35
C LEU A 140 3.22 -23.86 11.05
N GLU A 141 2.63 -24.38 9.99
CA GLU A 141 1.24 -24.08 9.65
C GLU A 141 0.29 -24.48 10.79
N LYS A 142 0.44 -25.70 11.29
CA LYS A 142 -0.39 -26.21 12.39
C LYS A 142 -0.20 -25.38 13.64
N LEU A 143 1.06 -25.08 14.00
CA LEU A 143 1.39 -24.27 15.17
C LEU A 143 0.73 -22.89 15.11
N PHE A 144 0.84 -22.21 13.98
CA PHE A 144 0.29 -20.86 13.85
C PHE A 144 -1.24 -20.85 13.78
N ARG A 145 -1.88 -21.86 13.17
CA ARG A 145 -3.34 -22.02 13.20
C ARG A 145 -3.86 -22.26 14.61
N GLU A 146 -3.21 -23.16 15.36
CA GLU A 146 -3.55 -23.44 16.76
C GLU A 146 -3.36 -22.18 17.64
N ALA A 147 -2.24 -21.48 17.50
CA ALA A 147 -1.96 -20.27 18.26
C ALA A 147 -2.94 -19.12 17.95
N ALA A 148 -3.36 -19.01 16.70
CA ALA A 148 -4.36 -18.02 16.27
C ALA A 148 -5.80 -18.41 16.62
N GLY A 149 -6.05 -19.66 17.03
CA GLY A 149 -7.41 -20.18 17.23
C GLY A 149 -8.26 -20.16 15.96
N ASN A 150 -7.63 -20.24 14.80
CA ASN A 150 -8.28 -20.13 13.50
C ASN A 150 -7.77 -21.20 12.52
N ASP A 151 -8.53 -22.29 12.42
CA ASP A 151 -8.21 -23.41 11.54
C ASP A 151 -8.24 -23.06 10.04
N LYS A 152 -8.90 -21.94 9.70
CA LYS A 152 -9.00 -21.46 8.31
C LYS A 152 -7.89 -20.48 7.93
N LEU A 153 -7.01 -20.12 8.87
CA LEU A 153 -5.90 -19.23 8.58
C LEU A 153 -4.99 -19.82 7.50
N THR A 154 -4.82 -19.10 6.43
CA THR A 154 -3.82 -19.45 5.42
C THR A 154 -2.44 -19.07 5.96
N VAL A 155 -1.59 -20.07 6.15
CA VAL A 155 -0.20 -19.87 6.57
C VAL A 155 0.70 -20.25 5.40
N LYS A 156 1.63 -19.38 5.04
CA LYS A 156 2.60 -19.61 3.97
C LYS A 156 4.01 -19.41 4.52
N CYS A 157 4.89 -20.37 4.23
CA CYS A 157 6.32 -20.22 4.51
C CYS A 157 6.95 -19.42 3.37
N GLU A 158 7.65 -18.36 3.71
CA GLU A 158 8.32 -17.48 2.74
C GLU A 158 9.68 -17.07 3.29
N LYS A 159 10.59 -16.71 2.40
CA LYS A 159 11.83 -16.01 2.78
C LYS A 159 11.61 -14.53 2.59
N LEU A 160 11.84 -13.76 3.65
CA LEU A 160 11.79 -12.31 3.57
C LEU A 160 13.21 -11.75 3.52
N ALA A 161 13.37 -10.64 2.82
CA ALA A 161 14.66 -9.99 2.68
C ALA A 161 15.21 -9.47 4.04
N ASP A 162 14.31 -9.16 4.99
CA ASP A 162 14.68 -8.83 6.37
C ASP A 162 14.46 -10.05 7.27
N ALA A 163 15.55 -10.70 7.66
CA ALA A 163 15.52 -11.81 8.60
C ALA A 163 15.04 -11.41 10.02
N GLY A 164 15.03 -10.12 10.35
CA GLY A 164 14.53 -9.62 11.64
C GLY A 164 13.00 -9.71 11.75
N VAL A 165 12.27 -9.78 10.64
CA VAL A 165 10.81 -9.90 10.62
C VAL A 165 10.39 -11.37 10.69
N PRO A 166 9.74 -11.84 11.78
CA PRO A 166 9.39 -13.25 11.94
C PRO A 166 8.19 -13.67 11.09
N ALA A 167 7.18 -12.83 11.01
CA ALA A 167 5.97 -13.08 10.25
C ALA A 167 5.25 -11.80 9.86
N VAL A 168 4.47 -11.86 8.80
CA VAL A 168 3.68 -10.74 8.28
C VAL A 168 2.27 -11.22 7.95
N LEU A 169 1.25 -10.53 8.44
CA LEU A 169 -0.13 -10.79 8.07
C LEU A 169 -0.45 -9.97 6.81
N THR A 170 -0.84 -10.65 5.74
CA THR A 170 -1.23 -9.98 4.49
C THR A 170 -2.70 -10.21 4.19
N LEU A 171 -3.31 -9.25 3.52
CA LEU A 171 -4.65 -9.38 2.97
C LEU A 171 -4.54 -9.64 1.47
N THR A 172 -5.42 -10.48 0.94
CA THR A 172 -5.52 -10.56 -0.52
C THR A 172 -6.05 -9.22 -1.05
N GLU A 173 -5.67 -8.87 -2.27
CA GLU A 173 -6.14 -7.63 -2.90
C GLU A 173 -7.69 -7.60 -3.00
N GLU A 174 -8.30 -8.74 -3.20
CA GLU A 174 -9.75 -8.89 -3.22
C GLU A 174 -10.38 -8.62 -1.86
N SER A 175 -9.83 -9.21 -0.79
CA SER A 175 -10.27 -8.96 0.59
C SER A 175 -10.10 -7.49 0.98
N ARG A 176 -9.02 -6.86 0.53
CA ARG A 176 -8.76 -5.44 0.74
C ARG A 176 -9.83 -4.56 0.08
N ARG A 177 -10.10 -4.80 -1.21
CA ARG A 177 -11.13 -4.05 -1.95
C ARG A 177 -12.51 -4.21 -1.32
N MET A 178 -12.81 -5.41 -0.85
CA MET A 178 -14.05 -5.69 -0.15
C MET A 178 -14.13 -4.89 1.17
N GLN A 179 -13.05 -4.85 1.97
CA GLN A 179 -13.00 -4.05 3.19
C GLN A 179 -13.19 -2.55 2.93
N ASP A 180 -12.53 -2.02 1.92
CA ASP A 180 -12.66 -0.60 1.56
C ASP A 180 -14.09 -0.28 1.11
N MET A 181 -14.72 -1.19 0.37
CA MET A 181 -16.13 -1.07 -0.02
C MET A 181 -17.06 -1.11 1.20
N LEU A 182 -16.84 -2.02 2.14
CA LEU A 182 -17.62 -2.11 3.38
C LEU A 182 -17.48 -0.86 4.25
N LYS A 183 -16.28 -0.28 4.34
CA LYS A 183 -16.06 1.00 5.03
C LYS A 183 -16.86 2.13 4.38
N LEU A 184 -16.91 2.16 3.04
CA LEU A 184 -17.68 3.15 2.29
C LEU A 184 -19.18 3.02 2.56
N TYR A 185 -19.72 1.79 2.58
CA TYR A 185 -21.13 1.53 2.90
C TYR A 185 -21.44 1.90 4.37
N ALA A 186 -20.58 1.54 5.30
CA ALA A 186 -20.75 1.91 6.72
C ALA A 186 -20.77 3.43 6.90
N ALA A 187 -19.91 4.17 6.22
CA ALA A 187 -19.88 5.64 6.24
C ALA A 187 -21.13 6.27 5.64
N SER A 188 -21.79 5.60 4.69
CA SER A 188 -23.07 6.04 4.11
C SER A 188 -24.29 5.63 4.95
N GLY A 189 -24.09 5.03 6.13
CA GLY A 189 -25.15 4.57 7.04
C GLY A 189 -25.80 3.23 6.65
N MET A 190 -25.28 2.55 5.63
CA MET A 190 -25.71 1.21 5.25
C MET A 190 -24.85 0.17 5.97
N ASN A 191 -25.40 -0.41 7.02
CA ASN A 191 -24.76 -1.55 7.69
C ASN A 191 -25.10 -2.83 6.91
N MET A 192 -24.23 -3.22 6.02
CA MET A 192 -24.29 -4.51 5.36
C MET A 192 -23.77 -5.57 6.34
N GLY A 193 -24.62 -5.93 7.31
CA GLY A 193 -24.33 -6.95 8.32
C GLY A 193 -23.99 -8.28 7.67
N GLY A 194 -22.72 -8.58 7.60
CA GLY A 194 -22.15 -9.85 7.20
C GLY A 194 -20.78 -9.95 7.81
N ASP A 195 -20.51 -11.08 8.44
CA ASP A 195 -19.19 -11.43 8.95
C ASP A 195 -18.32 -11.82 7.72
N PHE A 196 -17.94 -10.81 6.93
CA PHE A 196 -17.00 -11.00 5.84
C PHE A 196 -15.61 -11.15 6.45
N ALA A 197 -15.27 -12.39 6.80
CA ALA A 197 -13.92 -12.72 7.19
C ALA A 197 -12.99 -12.40 6.00
N ALA A 198 -12.22 -11.34 6.15
CA ALA A 198 -11.20 -11.03 5.16
C ALA A 198 -10.25 -12.22 5.04
N GLU A 199 -10.07 -12.74 3.84
CA GLU A 199 -9.07 -13.76 3.60
C GLU A 199 -7.69 -13.14 3.84
N SER A 200 -7.13 -13.46 5.00
CA SER A 200 -5.78 -13.08 5.38
C SER A 200 -4.85 -14.27 5.29
N ALA A 201 -3.64 -14.02 4.88
CA ALA A 201 -2.57 -14.99 4.89
C ALA A 201 -1.46 -14.54 5.85
N LEU A 202 -1.04 -15.44 6.72
CA LEU A 202 0.13 -15.25 7.57
C LEU A 202 1.35 -15.78 6.79
N LEU A 203 2.26 -14.88 6.46
CA LEU A 203 3.54 -15.22 5.85
C LEU A 203 4.56 -15.38 6.96
N VAL A 204 5.11 -16.55 7.08
CA VAL A 204 6.09 -16.93 8.12
C VAL A 204 7.47 -16.95 7.49
N ASN A 205 8.38 -16.13 8.02
CA ASN A 205 9.73 -15.99 7.50
C ASN A 205 10.64 -17.11 8.02
N VAL A 206 10.92 -18.09 7.16
CA VAL A 206 11.73 -19.26 7.53
C VAL A 206 13.20 -18.93 7.82
N ASP A 207 13.70 -17.77 7.39
CA ASP A 207 15.06 -17.31 7.68
C ASP A 207 15.15 -16.56 9.02
N ASN A 208 14.04 -16.33 9.70
CA ASN A 208 14.04 -15.69 11.02
C ASN A 208 14.49 -16.66 12.12
N PRO A 209 15.43 -16.28 12.99
CA PRO A 209 15.95 -17.18 14.03
C PRO A 209 14.91 -17.70 15.02
N LEU A 210 13.85 -16.94 15.31
CA LEU A 210 12.75 -17.38 16.18
C LEU A 210 11.93 -18.46 15.49
N ILE A 211 11.60 -18.27 14.20
CA ILE A 211 10.84 -19.24 13.41
C ILE A 211 11.61 -20.56 13.27
N GLN A 212 12.92 -20.49 13.04
CA GLN A 212 13.78 -21.69 12.97
C GLN A 212 13.77 -22.50 14.27
N LYS A 213 13.67 -21.82 15.42
CA LYS A 213 13.55 -22.49 16.73
C LYS A 213 12.17 -23.14 16.95
N LEU A 214 11.12 -22.58 16.34
CA LEU A 214 9.77 -23.11 16.43
C LEU A 214 9.54 -24.31 15.46
N ALA A 215 10.32 -24.38 14.39
CA ALA A 215 10.26 -25.45 13.41
C ALA A 215 10.97 -26.74 13.87
N ASN A 216 11.85 -26.67 14.87
CA ASN A 216 12.59 -27.79 15.47
C ASN A 216 11.97 -28.26 16.79
#